data_8b47da01af7af00f37ed44b1ae965a77
#
_entry.id   8b47da01af7af00f37ed44b1ae965a77
#
_cell.length_a   1.000
_cell.length_b   1.000
_cell.length_c   1.000
_cell.angle_alpha   90.00
_cell.angle_beta   90.00
_cell.angle_gamma   90.00
#
_symmetry.space_group_name_H-M   'P 1'
#
loop_
_entity.id
_entity.type
_entity.pdbx_description
1 polymer ?
#
loop_
_entity_poly.entity_id
_entity_poly.type
_entity_poly.pdbx_seq_one_letter_code
_entity_poly.pdbx_strand_id
1 'polypeptide(L)'
;MLDMISNFLTTVDDFVWGIPLIVLILATGLFLTARLHFLQITKLPHAIKHLIANEKSGEDGEVSSFAALCTALSATIGTGNIVGVATAIVAGGPGALFWMWIAALVGTATKYSECLLAVKYRVVAEDGHIIGGPFYYICLLYTSDAA
;
A
#
# COMPACT_ATOMS: atom_id res chain seq x y z
N MET A 1 21.18 28.93 15.41
CA MET A 1 21.49 27.52 15.27
C MET A 1 20.20 26.68 15.04
N LEU A 2 19.18 26.84 15.90
CA LEU A 2 17.88 26.15 15.71
C LEU A 2 17.21 26.51 14.38
N ASP A 3 17.22 27.81 14.01
CA ASP A 3 16.62 28.24 12.74
C ASP A 3 17.32 27.68 11.50
N MET A 4 18.63 27.50 11.58
CA MET A 4 19.42 26.92 10.47
C MET A 4 19.11 25.41 10.32
N ILE A 5 18.96 24.72 11.43
CA ILE A 5 18.55 23.31 11.42
C ILE A 5 17.11 23.18 10.92
N SER A 6 16.21 24.01 11.39
CA SER A 6 14.81 24.03 10.93
C SER A 6 14.71 24.28 9.43
N ASN A 7 15.39 25.30 8.91
CA ASN A 7 15.40 25.59 7.47
C ASN A 7 16.00 24.45 6.64
N PHE A 8 17.05 23.81 7.12
CA PHE A 8 17.64 22.65 6.45
C PHE A 8 16.64 21.48 6.41
N LEU A 9 16.00 21.18 7.54
CA LEU A 9 15.00 20.11 7.62
C LEU A 9 13.80 20.39 6.70
N THR A 10 13.30 21.62 6.69
CA THR A 10 12.20 22.02 5.79
C THR A 10 12.60 21.87 4.32
N THR A 11 13.82 22.29 3.95
CA THR A 11 14.30 22.13 2.57
C THR A 11 14.41 20.67 2.15
N VAL A 12 14.88 19.79 3.05
CA VAL A 12 14.95 18.36 2.81
C VAL A 12 13.55 17.76 2.69
N ASP A 13 12.65 18.17 3.58
CA ASP A 13 11.25 17.71 3.57
C ASP A 13 10.55 18.11 2.28
N ASP A 14 10.61 19.35 1.85
CA ASP A 14 10.04 19.87 0.61
C ASP A 14 10.61 19.17 -0.62
N PHE A 15 11.90 18.82 -0.62
CA PHE A 15 12.52 18.09 -1.71
C PHE A 15 12.05 16.63 -1.75
N VAL A 16 12.03 15.95 -0.60
CA VAL A 16 11.66 14.53 -0.53
C VAL A 16 10.18 14.33 -0.85
N TRP A 17 9.29 15.12 -0.24
CA TRP A 17 7.84 15.04 -0.44
C TRP A 17 7.35 15.76 -1.71
N GLY A 18 8.24 16.39 -2.44
CA GLY A 18 7.93 17.10 -3.66
C GLY A 18 7.81 16.21 -4.91
N ILE A 19 8.15 16.81 -6.05
CA ILE A 19 8.07 16.17 -7.37
C ILE A 19 8.81 14.82 -7.46
N PRO A 20 10.01 14.64 -6.88
CA PRO A 20 10.74 13.37 -7.00
C PRO A 20 9.97 12.17 -6.46
N LEU A 21 9.35 12.32 -5.27
CA LEU A 21 8.57 11.24 -4.66
C LEU A 21 7.29 10.95 -5.47
N ILE A 22 6.60 11.99 -5.92
CA ILE A 22 5.39 11.84 -6.75
C ILE A 22 5.71 11.06 -8.03
N VAL A 23 6.77 11.45 -8.72
CA VAL A 23 7.22 10.76 -9.95
C VAL A 23 7.58 9.30 -9.65
N LEU A 24 8.30 9.04 -8.57
CA LEU A 24 8.69 7.69 -8.17
C LEU A 24 7.45 6.80 -7.91
N ILE A 25 6.50 7.31 -7.14
CA ILE A 25 5.26 6.58 -6.79
C ILE A 25 4.44 6.29 -8.06
N LEU A 26 4.22 7.29 -8.90
CA LEU A 26 3.45 7.12 -10.12
C LEU A 26 4.17 6.20 -11.12
N ALA A 27 5.47 6.36 -11.31
CA ALA A 27 6.26 5.50 -12.20
C ALA A 27 6.24 4.04 -11.74
N THR A 28 6.44 3.80 -10.43
CA THR A 28 6.40 2.46 -9.85
C THR A 28 5.00 1.84 -10.02
N GLY A 29 3.96 2.59 -9.72
CA GLY A 29 2.58 2.12 -9.85
C GLY A 29 2.18 1.84 -11.31
N LEU A 30 2.60 2.67 -12.26
CA LEU A 30 2.38 2.45 -13.69
C LEU A 30 3.16 1.22 -14.19
N PHE A 31 4.43 1.10 -13.78
CA PHE A 31 5.24 -0.07 -14.12
C PHE A 31 4.61 -1.36 -13.60
N LEU A 32 4.17 -1.40 -12.34
CA LEU A 32 3.49 -2.55 -11.77
C LEU A 32 2.14 -2.82 -12.44
N THR A 33 1.36 -1.79 -12.74
CA THR A 33 0.09 -1.93 -13.47
C THR A 33 0.31 -2.60 -14.83
N ALA A 34 1.30 -2.14 -15.59
CA ALA A 34 1.66 -2.73 -16.88
C ALA A 34 2.16 -4.17 -16.72
N ARG A 35 3.04 -4.42 -15.75
CA ARG A 35 3.63 -5.74 -15.48
C ARG A 35 2.58 -6.76 -15.02
N LEU A 36 1.59 -6.34 -14.27
CA LEU A 36 0.47 -7.16 -13.78
C LEU A 36 -0.70 -7.25 -14.79
N HIS A 37 -0.56 -6.70 -16.00
CA HIS A 37 -1.60 -6.73 -17.04
C HIS A 37 -2.96 -6.21 -16.55
N PHE A 38 -2.97 -5.08 -15.84
CA PHE A 38 -4.18 -4.46 -15.30
C PHE A 38 -4.99 -5.38 -14.39
N LEU A 39 -4.32 -6.24 -13.65
CA LEU A 39 -4.94 -7.26 -12.78
C LEU A 39 -5.90 -6.63 -11.76
N GLN A 40 -5.60 -5.44 -11.23
CA GLN A 40 -6.44 -4.68 -10.31
C GLN A 40 -7.82 -4.35 -10.90
N ILE A 41 -7.96 -4.27 -12.22
CA ILE A 41 -9.25 -4.03 -12.88
C ILE A 41 -9.91 -5.36 -13.26
N THR A 42 -9.16 -6.25 -13.89
CA THR A 42 -9.67 -7.51 -14.45
C THR A 42 -10.12 -8.50 -13.38
N LYS A 43 -9.44 -8.52 -12.23
CA LYS A 43 -9.75 -9.45 -11.14
C LYS A 43 -10.57 -8.84 -10.00
N LEU A 44 -10.89 -7.55 -10.08
CA LEU A 44 -11.69 -6.88 -9.06
C LEU A 44 -13.05 -7.56 -8.81
N PRO A 45 -13.85 -7.92 -9.84
CA PRO A 45 -15.13 -8.57 -9.60
C PRO A 45 -14.98 -9.92 -8.89
N HIS A 46 -13.92 -10.65 -9.21
CA HIS A 46 -13.62 -11.94 -8.59
C HIS A 46 -13.23 -11.77 -7.11
N ALA A 47 -12.38 -10.78 -6.81
CA ALA A 47 -12.00 -10.45 -5.44
C ALA A 47 -13.20 -10.05 -4.58
N ILE A 48 -14.11 -9.22 -5.11
CA ILE A 48 -15.33 -8.82 -4.41
C ILE A 48 -16.23 -10.04 -4.14
N LYS A 49 -16.37 -10.96 -5.10
CA LYS A 49 -17.16 -12.17 -4.93
C LYS A 49 -16.63 -13.02 -3.78
N HIS A 50 -15.32 -13.27 -3.71
CA HIS A 50 -14.70 -14.02 -2.61
C HIS A 50 -14.83 -13.32 -1.26
N LEU A 51 -14.75 -11.99 -1.25
CA LEU A 51 -14.94 -11.21 -0.04
C LEU A 51 -16.35 -11.36 0.55
N ILE A 52 -17.38 -11.29 -0.32
CA ILE A 52 -18.78 -11.40 0.08
C ILE A 52 -19.16 -12.86 0.43
N ALA A 53 -18.60 -13.83 -0.28
CA ALA A 53 -18.83 -15.24 -0.02
C ALA A 53 -18.37 -15.69 1.37
N ASN A 54 -17.58 -14.85 2.07
CA ASN A 54 -17.07 -15.09 3.42
C ASN A 54 -16.58 -16.54 3.61
N GLU A 55 -15.85 -17.02 2.59
CA GLU A 55 -15.22 -18.34 2.68
C GLU A 55 -14.30 -18.30 3.90
N LYS A 56 -14.63 -19.11 4.88
CA LYS A 56 -13.75 -19.37 6.01
C LYS A 56 -12.44 -19.82 5.40
N SER A 57 -11.39 -19.03 5.56
CA SER A 57 -10.05 -19.38 5.09
C SER A 57 -9.81 -20.83 5.48
N GLY A 58 -9.53 -21.67 4.49
CA GLY A 58 -9.13 -23.04 4.78
C GLY A 58 -7.91 -23.01 5.69
N GLU A 59 -7.77 -24.03 6.44
CA GLU A 59 -6.80 -24.49 7.45
C GLU A 59 -5.55 -23.66 7.81
N ASP A 60 -5.16 -22.63 7.01
CA ASP A 60 -3.90 -21.86 7.17
C ASP A 60 -4.07 -20.36 7.48
N GLY A 61 -5.26 -19.91 7.87
CA GLY A 61 -5.50 -18.49 8.17
C GLY A 61 -6.13 -18.26 9.54
N GLU A 62 -5.55 -17.37 10.34
CA GLU A 62 -6.05 -17.02 11.68
C GLU A 62 -7.34 -16.18 11.64
N VAL A 63 -7.64 -15.50 10.51
CA VAL A 63 -8.77 -14.57 10.38
C VAL A 63 -9.49 -14.73 9.04
N SER A 64 -10.81 -14.48 9.05
CA SER A 64 -11.61 -14.50 7.82
C SER A 64 -11.23 -13.34 6.88
N SER A 65 -11.50 -13.50 5.57
CA SER A 65 -11.23 -12.46 4.56
C SER A 65 -11.91 -11.13 4.88
N PHE A 66 -13.11 -11.16 5.44
CA PHE A 66 -13.83 -9.96 5.86
C PHE A 66 -13.17 -9.29 7.08
N ALA A 67 -12.74 -10.08 8.07
CA ALA A 67 -12.03 -9.55 9.24
C ALA A 67 -10.67 -8.93 8.85
N ALA A 68 -9.94 -9.56 7.93
CA ALA A 68 -8.71 -9.02 7.38
C ALA A 68 -8.95 -7.69 6.64
N LEU A 69 -10.02 -7.57 5.86
CA LEU A 69 -10.40 -6.30 5.23
C LEU A 69 -10.72 -5.22 6.27
N CYS A 70 -11.53 -5.54 7.28
CA CYS A 70 -11.88 -4.59 8.34
C CYS A 70 -10.63 -4.10 9.08
N THR A 71 -9.70 -4.99 9.38
CA THR A 71 -8.42 -4.63 10.03
C THR A 71 -7.58 -3.73 9.13
N ALA A 72 -7.45 -4.05 7.85
CA ALA A 72 -6.72 -3.23 6.89
C ALA A 72 -7.35 -1.84 6.73
N LEU A 73 -8.67 -1.75 6.63
CA LEU A 73 -9.39 -0.47 6.57
C LEU A 73 -9.20 0.35 7.85
N SER A 74 -9.32 -0.27 9.01
CA SER A 74 -9.11 0.39 10.30
C SER A 74 -7.70 0.96 10.44
N ALA A 75 -6.71 0.27 9.96
CA ALA A 75 -5.31 0.73 9.97
C ALA A 75 -5.03 1.84 8.94
N THR A 76 -5.78 1.86 7.83
CA THR A 76 -5.52 2.77 6.70
C THR A 76 -6.33 4.07 6.79
N ILE A 77 -7.56 4.01 7.32
CA ILE A 77 -8.43 5.19 7.45
C ILE A 77 -7.94 6.05 8.60
N GLY A 78 -7.36 7.19 8.28
CA GLY A 78 -6.83 8.17 9.23
C GLY A 78 -7.25 9.59 8.89
N THR A 79 -6.72 10.55 9.63
CA THR A 79 -6.98 11.99 9.44
C THR A 79 -6.61 12.46 8.03
N GLY A 80 -5.60 11.86 7.41
CA GLY A 80 -5.19 12.16 6.04
C GLY A 80 -6.28 11.90 5.00
N ASN A 81 -7.12 10.89 5.20
CA ASN A 81 -8.21 10.56 4.28
C ASN A 81 -9.41 11.52 4.40
N ILE A 82 -9.52 12.27 5.48
CA ILE A 82 -10.60 13.23 5.71
C ILE A 82 -10.07 14.64 5.50
N VAL A 83 -9.13 15.08 6.34
CA VAL A 83 -8.59 16.45 6.31
C VAL A 83 -7.70 16.65 5.08
N GLY A 84 -6.86 15.68 4.74
CA GLY A 84 -5.98 15.76 3.57
C GLY A 84 -6.73 15.86 2.25
N VAL A 85 -7.84 15.12 2.10
CA VAL A 85 -8.72 15.24 0.92
C VAL A 85 -9.38 16.61 0.87
N ALA A 86 -9.92 17.09 2.00
CA ALA A 86 -10.55 18.41 2.08
C ALA A 86 -9.55 19.53 1.72
N THR A 87 -8.36 19.51 2.30
CA THR A 87 -7.31 20.50 2.00
C THR A 87 -6.84 20.45 0.54
N ALA A 88 -6.72 19.26 -0.04
CA ALA A 88 -6.37 19.09 -1.44
C ALA A 88 -7.44 19.69 -2.38
N ILE A 89 -8.72 19.51 -2.06
CA ILE A 89 -9.82 20.11 -2.85
C ILE A 89 -9.82 21.64 -2.69
N VAL A 90 -9.58 22.16 -1.50
CA VAL A 90 -9.50 23.61 -1.25
C VAL A 90 -8.34 24.24 -2.03
N ALA A 91 -7.18 23.57 -2.07
CA ALA A 91 -5.98 24.09 -2.73
C ALA A 91 -6.02 23.89 -4.26
N GLY A 92 -6.50 22.74 -4.74
CA GLY A 92 -6.43 22.34 -6.16
C GLY A 92 -7.79 22.35 -6.90
N GLY A 93 -8.87 22.73 -6.22
CA GLY A 93 -10.22 22.71 -6.78
C GLY A 93 -10.72 21.31 -7.12
N PRO A 94 -11.80 21.19 -7.92
CA PRO A 94 -12.39 19.89 -8.32
C PRO A 94 -11.41 18.99 -9.09
N GLY A 95 -10.44 19.56 -9.77
CA GLY A 95 -9.40 18.82 -10.49
C GLY A 95 -8.52 17.96 -9.58
N ALA A 96 -8.33 18.36 -8.33
CA ALA A 96 -7.58 17.57 -7.35
C ALA A 96 -8.21 16.18 -7.13
N LEU A 97 -9.54 16.11 -7.03
CA LEU A 97 -10.27 14.86 -6.86
C LEU A 97 -10.04 13.88 -8.03
N PHE A 98 -10.06 14.40 -9.26
CA PHE A 98 -9.78 13.59 -10.44
C PHE A 98 -8.38 12.98 -10.41
N TRP A 99 -7.38 13.77 -10.08
CA TRP A 99 -6.00 13.28 -9.97
C TRP A 99 -5.80 12.30 -8.81
N MET A 100 -6.52 12.49 -7.71
CA MET A 100 -6.51 11.55 -6.58
C MET A 100 -7.09 10.18 -6.99
N TRP A 101 -8.12 10.13 -7.81
CA TRP A 101 -8.66 8.87 -8.34
C TRP A 101 -7.66 8.16 -9.25
N ILE A 102 -6.99 8.90 -10.14
CA ILE A 102 -5.93 8.33 -10.99
C ILE A 102 -4.79 7.77 -10.14
N ALA A 103 -4.32 8.54 -9.16
CA ALA A 103 -3.27 8.10 -8.25
C ALA A 103 -3.68 6.86 -7.44
N ALA A 104 -4.93 6.79 -6.98
CA ALA A 104 -5.47 5.64 -6.27
C ALA A 104 -5.50 4.39 -7.16
N LEU A 105 -5.96 4.52 -8.41
CA LEU A 105 -6.00 3.41 -9.36
C LEU A 105 -4.60 2.83 -9.61
N VAL A 106 -3.62 3.70 -9.80
CA VAL A 106 -2.22 3.31 -10.00
C VAL A 106 -1.61 2.73 -8.72
N GLY A 107 -1.91 3.34 -7.56
CA GLY A 107 -1.45 2.89 -6.25
C GLY A 107 -2.00 1.51 -5.84
N THR A 108 -3.17 1.13 -6.35
CA THR A 108 -3.74 -0.20 -6.08
C THR A 108 -2.83 -1.33 -6.56
N ALA A 109 -2.13 -1.16 -7.69
CA ALA A 109 -1.18 -2.17 -8.19
C ALA A 109 0.02 -2.35 -7.25
N THR A 110 0.52 -1.26 -6.68
CA THR A 110 1.60 -1.29 -5.68
C THR A 110 1.16 -2.04 -4.43
N LYS A 111 -0.04 -1.74 -3.93
CA LYS A 111 -0.58 -2.40 -2.75
C LYS A 111 -0.86 -3.89 -2.99
N TYR A 112 -1.36 -4.24 -4.16
CA TYR A 112 -1.52 -5.65 -4.56
C TYR A 112 -0.18 -6.39 -4.54
N SER A 113 0.87 -5.80 -5.10
CA SER A 113 2.20 -6.41 -5.12
C SER A 113 2.77 -6.61 -3.72
N GLU A 114 2.59 -5.63 -2.84
CA GLU A 114 2.99 -5.72 -1.42
C GLU A 114 2.29 -6.88 -0.72
N CYS A 115 0.97 -6.98 -0.85
CA CYS A 115 0.19 -8.05 -0.25
C CYS A 115 0.56 -9.44 -0.83
N LEU A 116 0.81 -9.51 -2.15
CA LEU A 116 1.23 -10.74 -2.81
C LEU A 116 2.58 -11.24 -2.27
N LEU A 117 3.54 -10.33 -2.09
CA LEU A 117 4.84 -10.67 -1.52
C LEU A 117 4.72 -11.09 -0.06
N ALA A 118 3.90 -10.40 0.72
CA ALA A 118 3.65 -10.75 2.12
C ALA A 118 3.08 -12.17 2.27
N VAL A 119 2.14 -12.56 1.39
CA VAL A 119 1.57 -13.92 1.39
C VAL A 119 2.55 -14.96 0.87
N LYS A 120 3.30 -14.63 -0.20
CA LYS A 120 4.25 -15.56 -0.82
C LYS A 120 5.41 -15.93 0.10
N TYR A 121 5.91 -14.99 0.88
CA TYR A 121 7.07 -15.16 1.75
C TYR A 121 6.69 -15.31 3.23
N ARG A 122 5.41 -15.57 3.53
CA ARG A 122 5.00 -15.88 4.90
C ARG A 122 5.58 -17.23 5.34
N VAL A 123 5.89 -17.31 6.61
CA VAL A 123 6.37 -18.56 7.27
C VAL A 123 5.47 -18.84 8.46
N VAL A 124 5.22 -20.12 8.70
CA VAL A 124 4.55 -20.57 9.92
C VAL A 124 5.64 -20.87 10.95
N ALA A 125 5.61 -20.16 12.06
CA ALA A 125 6.54 -20.39 13.18
C ALA A 125 6.24 -21.72 13.87
N GLU A 126 7.18 -22.21 14.68
CA GLU A 126 7.04 -23.48 15.40
C GLU A 126 5.84 -23.51 16.38
N ASP A 127 5.39 -22.34 16.82
CA ASP A 127 4.22 -22.15 17.68
C ASP A 127 2.89 -22.05 16.91
N GLY A 128 2.91 -22.20 15.56
CA GLY A 128 1.75 -22.12 14.68
C GLY A 128 1.35 -20.70 14.26
N HIS A 129 2.02 -19.65 14.74
CA HIS A 129 1.77 -18.27 14.30
C HIS A 129 2.31 -18.00 12.90
N ILE A 130 1.56 -17.20 12.13
CA ILE A 130 1.97 -16.79 10.79
C ILE A 130 2.83 -15.52 10.90
N ILE A 131 4.07 -15.60 10.46
CA ILE A 131 5.00 -14.47 10.38
C ILE A 131 5.13 -14.04 8.92
N GLY A 132 4.94 -12.75 8.66
CA GLY A 132 5.03 -12.20 7.30
C GLY A 132 4.99 -10.67 7.32
N GLY A 133 4.98 -10.09 6.11
CA GLY A 133 4.90 -8.65 5.94
C GLY A 133 6.16 -8.04 5.34
N PRO A 134 6.15 -6.71 5.05
CA PRO A 134 7.22 -6.04 4.32
C PRO A 134 8.59 -6.19 4.96
N PHE A 135 8.69 -5.99 6.26
CA PHE A 135 9.97 -6.14 6.98
C PHE A 135 10.53 -7.56 6.88
N TYR A 136 9.65 -8.55 7.00
CA TYR A 136 10.06 -9.94 6.97
C TYR A 136 10.60 -10.36 5.60
N TYR A 137 9.86 -10.11 4.52
CA TYR A 137 10.32 -10.52 3.20
C TYR A 137 11.51 -9.69 2.69
N ILE A 138 11.65 -8.43 3.10
CA ILE A 138 12.84 -7.64 2.79
C ILE A 138 14.05 -8.28 3.47
N CYS A 139 13.99 -8.57 4.77
CA CYS A 139 15.07 -9.25 5.46
C CYS A 139 15.40 -10.60 4.84
N LEU A 140 14.38 -11.41 4.50
CA LEU A 140 14.57 -12.72 3.90
C LEU A 140 15.28 -12.64 2.54
N LEU A 141 14.89 -11.70 1.67
CA LEU A 141 15.49 -11.52 0.36
C LEU A 141 16.94 -11.03 0.45
N TYR A 142 17.24 -10.15 1.41
CA TYR A 142 18.60 -9.64 1.59
C TYR A 142 19.52 -10.64 2.31
N THR A 143 18.98 -11.54 3.15
CA THR A 143 19.79 -12.54 3.86
C THR A 143 19.96 -13.84 3.08
N SER A 144 19.04 -14.20 2.18
CA SER A 144 19.16 -15.43 1.38
C SER A 144 20.21 -15.32 0.27
N ASP A 145 20.53 -14.10 -0.19
CA ASP A 145 21.63 -13.88 -1.15
C ASP A 145 23.01 -13.80 -0.49
N ALA A 146 23.07 -13.84 0.85
CA ALA A 146 24.32 -13.81 1.62
C ALA A 146 24.74 -15.19 2.17
N ALA A 147 23.98 -16.23 1.90
CA ALA A 147 24.24 -17.62 2.24
C ALA A 147 24.48 -18.46 1.00
#